data_b0552e807fb75b74b0bdfa332f8f05fd
#
_entry.id   b0552e807fb75b74b0bdfa332f8f05fd
#
_cell.length_a   1.000
_cell.length_b   1.000
_cell.length_c   1.000
_cell.angle_alpha   90.00
_cell.angle_beta   90.00
_cell.angle_gamma   90.00
#
_symmetry.space_group_name_H-M   'P 1'
#
loop_
_entity.id
_entity.type
_entity.pdbx_description
1 polymer ?
#
loop_
_entity_poly.entity_id
_entity_poly.type
_entity_poly.pdbx_seq_one_letter_code
_entity_poly.pdbx_strand_id
1 'polypeptide(L)' 'MTPKENGQHDITTHRLVQGDARHLSFIKDESVHLALTSPPYWTLKRYNENPNQLGHVTDYETFLSELGQVWREMHRIL' A
#
# COMPACT_ATOMS: atom_id res chain seq x y z
N MET A 1 7.12 12.14 23.16
CA MET A 1 7.14 10.72 23.58
C MET A 1 8.05 10.58 24.79
N THR A 2 7.58 9.92 25.82
CA THR A 2 8.37 9.69 27.01
C THR A 2 9.26 8.47 26.81
N PRO A 3 10.58 8.58 27.00
CA PRO A 3 11.43 7.42 26.91
C PRO A 3 11.09 6.43 28.01
N LYS A 4 11.31 5.16 27.73
CA LYS A 4 11.11 4.12 28.72
C LYS A 4 12.30 4.10 29.66
N GLU A 5 12.01 4.32 30.91
CA GLU A 5 13.05 4.56 31.91
C GLU A 5 13.52 3.29 32.62
N ASN A 6 12.76 2.24 32.55
CA ASN A 6 13.03 1.01 33.30
C ASN A 6 13.86 -0.01 32.51
N GLY A 7 14.62 0.43 31.53
CA GLY A 7 15.45 -0.45 30.71
C GLY A 7 14.72 -1.24 29.68
N GLN A 8 13.42 -0.99 29.50
CA GLN A 8 12.69 -1.63 28.42
C GLN A 8 13.13 -1.07 27.08
N HIS A 9 13.22 -1.95 26.10
CA HIS A 9 13.51 -1.58 24.73
C HIS A 9 12.24 -1.60 23.92
N ASP A 10 12.09 -0.61 23.04
CA ASP A 10 11.00 -0.64 22.07
C ASP A 10 11.25 -1.76 21.08
N ILE A 11 10.24 -2.58 20.89
CA ILE A 11 10.28 -3.65 19.93
C ILE A 11 9.56 -3.17 18.68
N THR A 12 10.28 -3.17 17.56
CA THR A 12 9.70 -2.84 16.28
C THR A 12 9.49 -4.14 15.49
N THR A 13 8.28 -4.33 15.04
CA THR A 13 7.94 -5.50 14.23
C THR A 13 7.76 -5.05 12.77
N HIS A 14 8.42 -5.75 11.88
CA HIS A 14 8.31 -5.51 10.45
C HIS A 14 7.67 -6.71 9.78
N ARG A 15 6.68 -6.43 8.95
CA ARG A 15 6.00 -7.48 8.19
C ARG A 15 6.05 -7.11 6.72
N LEU A 16 6.67 -7.96 5.93
CA LEU A 16 6.74 -7.79 4.49
C LEU A 16 5.78 -8.77 3.83
N VAL A 17 4.86 -8.24 3.05
CA VAL A 17 3.85 -9.04 2.36
C VAL A 17 3.92 -8.72 0.87
N GLN A 18 4.10 -9.74 0.06
CA GLN A 18 3.99 -9.60 -1.37
C GLN A 18 2.52 -9.81 -1.75
N GLY A 19 1.94 -8.84 -2.45
CA GLY A 19 0.54 -8.93 -2.81
C GLY A 19 0.08 -7.73 -3.63
N ASP A 20 -1.22 -7.60 -3.75
CA ASP A 20 -1.86 -6.56 -4.54
C ASP A 20 -2.48 -5.55 -3.58
N ALA A 21 -2.07 -4.28 -3.70
CA ALA A 21 -2.55 -3.22 -2.81
C ALA A 21 -4.05 -2.92 -2.95
N ARG A 22 -4.70 -3.45 -3.98
CA ARG A 22 -6.16 -3.37 -4.11
C ARG A 22 -6.89 -4.30 -3.15
N HIS A 23 -6.16 -5.22 -2.52
CA HIS A 23 -6.71 -6.28 -1.67
C HIS A 23 -5.88 -6.36 -0.39
N LEU A 24 -6.27 -5.60 0.61
CA LEU A 24 -5.59 -5.53 1.90
C LEU A 24 -6.45 -6.14 3.01
N SER A 25 -7.18 -7.22 2.69
CA SER A 25 -8.12 -7.81 3.63
C SER A 25 -7.49 -8.34 4.91
N PHE A 26 -6.19 -8.61 4.90
CA PHE A 26 -5.46 -9.03 6.08
C PHE A 26 -5.17 -7.89 7.07
N ILE A 27 -5.52 -6.65 6.71
CA ILE A 27 -5.36 -5.48 7.58
C ILE A 27 -6.77 -5.06 8.01
N LYS A 28 -6.95 -4.90 9.31
CA LYS A 28 -8.23 -4.48 9.88
C LYS A 28 -8.57 -3.05 9.51
N ASP A 29 -9.85 -2.74 9.49
CA ASP A 29 -10.33 -1.38 9.36
C ASP A 29 -9.75 -0.51 10.47
N GLU A 30 -9.40 0.73 10.12
CA GLU A 30 -8.97 1.74 11.08
C GLU A 30 -7.86 1.26 12.03
N SER A 31 -6.92 0.49 11.50
CA SER A 31 -5.83 -0.09 12.31
C SER A 31 -4.45 0.46 11.96
N VAL A 32 -4.35 1.34 10.98
CA VAL A 32 -3.08 1.88 10.48
C VAL A 32 -3.04 3.38 10.72
N HIS A 33 -1.92 3.88 11.22
CA HIS A 33 -1.77 5.30 11.51
C HIS A 33 -1.21 6.11 10.35
N LEU A 34 -0.48 5.46 9.46
CA LEU A 34 0.11 6.12 8.30
C LEU A 34 0.19 5.15 7.14
N ALA A 35 -0.26 5.56 5.98
CA ALA A 35 -0.07 4.83 4.74
C ALA A 35 0.83 5.66 3.82
N LEU A 36 1.92 5.06 3.37
CA LEU A 36 2.87 5.72 2.48
C LEU A 36 3.00 4.88 1.23
N THR A 37 2.83 5.52 0.07
CA THR A 37 2.86 4.80 -1.18
C THR A 37 3.45 5.65 -2.30
N SER A 38 3.93 4.98 -3.33
CA SER A 38 4.43 5.60 -4.55
C SER A 38 3.80 4.87 -5.73
N PRO A 39 2.64 5.33 -6.22
CA PRO A 39 1.97 4.64 -7.34
C PRO A 39 2.83 4.66 -8.60
N PRO A 40 2.68 3.68 -9.47
CA PRO A 40 3.42 3.67 -10.73
C PRO A 40 2.98 4.82 -11.64
N TYR A 41 3.91 5.29 -12.46
CA TYR A 41 3.56 6.25 -13.49
C TYR A 41 2.81 5.53 -14.61
N TRP A 42 1.66 6.07 -14.98
CA TRP A 42 0.86 5.48 -16.04
C TRP A 42 1.63 5.55 -17.38
N THR A 43 1.88 4.40 -17.97
CA THR A 43 2.59 4.20 -19.25
C THR A 43 3.97 4.87 -19.37
N LEU A 44 4.40 5.64 -18.38
CA LEU A 44 5.71 6.31 -18.42
C LEU A 44 6.85 5.37 -18.05
N LYS A 45 6.55 4.28 -17.35
CA LYS A 45 7.54 3.35 -16.87
C LYS A 45 6.96 1.94 -16.84
N ARG A 46 7.69 1.01 -17.44
CA ARG A 46 7.31 -0.40 -17.39
C ARG A 46 8.09 -1.04 -16.25
N TYR A 47 7.37 -1.51 -15.24
CA TYR A 47 8.00 -2.10 -14.06
C TYR A 47 8.29 -3.58 -14.26
N ASN A 48 7.42 -4.25 -15.01
CA ASN A 48 7.47 -5.69 -15.16
C ASN A 48 6.47 -6.06 -16.24
N GLU A 49 6.57 -7.26 -16.77
CA GLU A 49 5.62 -7.75 -17.77
C GLU A 49 4.37 -8.39 -17.14
N ASN A 50 4.19 -8.22 -15.86
CA ASN A 50 3.03 -8.75 -15.16
C ASN A 50 1.81 -7.86 -15.42
N PRO A 51 0.75 -8.35 -16.08
CA PRO A 51 -0.43 -7.55 -16.37
C PRO A 51 -1.22 -7.14 -15.13
N ASN A 52 -0.92 -7.71 -13.97
CA ASN A 52 -1.55 -7.31 -12.73
C ASN A 52 -0.92 -6.05 -12.11
N GLN A 53 0.15 -5.54 -12.69
CA GLN A 53 0.76 -4.30 -12.22
C GLN A 53 0.07 -3.10 -12.87
N LEU A 54 -0.19 -2.08 -12.08
CA LEU A 54 -0.87 -0.87 -12.57
C LEU A 54 -0.09 -0.18 -13.67
N GLY A 55 1.23 -0.19 -13.61
CA GLY A 55 2.07 0.43 -14.64
C GLY A 55 1.99 -0.26 -15.99
N HIS A 56 1.42 -1.46 -16.06
CA HIS A 56 1.23 -2.21 -17.30
C HIS A 56 -0.08 -1.85 -18.01
N VAL A 57 -0.99 -1.18 -17.32
CA VAL A 57 -2.30 -0.81 -17.88
C VAL A 57 -2.12 0.35 -18.84
N THR A 58 -2.63 0.20 -20.09
CA THR A 58 -2.51 1.21 -21.12
C THR A 58 -3.72 2.14 -21.19
N ASP A 59 -4.88 1.70 -20.74
CA ASP A 59 -6.09 2.50 -20.70
C ASP A 59 -6.09 3.38 -19.45
N TYR A 60 -6.10 4.69 -19.66
CA TYR A 60 -6.03 5.65 -18.57
C TYR A 60 -7.21 5.53 -17.60
N GLU A 61 -8.40 5.31 -18.11
CA GLU A 61 -9.58 5.17 -17.25
C GLU A 61 -9.53 3.91 -16.41
N THR A 62 -9.07 2.81 -16.99
CA THR A 62 -8.86 1.58 -16.26
C THR A 62 -7.79 1.77 -15.18
N PHE A 63 -6.70 2.44 -15.52
CA PHE A 63 -5.65 2.77 -14.56
C PHE A 63 -6.21 3.55 -13.37
N LEU A 64 -7.00 4.60 -13.64
CA LEU A 64 -7.58 5.40 -12.56
C LEU A 64 -8.56 4.60 -11.72
N SER A 65 -9.36 3.73 -12.34
CA SER A 65 -10.30 2.89 -11.63
C SER A 65 -9.59 1.92 -10.69
N GLU A 66 -8.53 1.29 -11.16
CA GLU A 66 -7.77 0.35 -10.33
C GLU A 66 -7.00 1.06 -9.23
N LEU A 67 -6.43 2.22 -9.51
CA LEU A 67 -5.78 3.03 -8.51
C LEU A 67 -6.78 3.48 -7.44
N GLY A 68 -8.01 3.78 -7.85
CA GLY A 68 -9.10 4.10 -6.93
C GLY A 68 -9.40 2.98 -5.94
N GLN A 69 -9.24 1.73 -6.36
CA GLN A 69 -9.42 0.58 -5.45
C GLN A 69 -8.33 0.58 -4.36
N VAL A 70 -7.11 0.94 -4.72
CA VAL A 70 -6.02 1.08 -3.75
C VAL A 70 -6.36 2.18 -2.73
N TRP A 71 -6.85 3.32 -3.21
CA TRP A 71 -7.22 4.43 -2.32
C TRP A 71 -8.35 4.05 -1.37
N ARG A 72 -9.32 3.30 -1.84
CA ARG A 72 -10.41 2.81 -0.97
C ARG A 72 -9.92 1.89 0.12
N GLU A 73 -9.00 0.98 -0.22
CA GLU A 73 -8.40 0.11 0.78
C GLU A 73 -7.57 0.90 1.79
N MET A 74 -6.79 1.87 1.33
CA MET A 74 -6.03 2.74 2.22
C MET A 74 -6.94 3.52 3.16
N HIS A 75 -8.03 4.06 2.64
CA HIS A 75 -9.00 4.78 3.47
C HIS A 75 -9.62 3.87 4.52
N ARG A 76 -9.93 2.63 4.14
CA ARG A 76 -10.53 1.67 5.06
C ARG A 76 -9.61 1.34 6.23
N ILE A 77 -8.32 1.11 5.95
CA ILE A 77 -7.38 0.69 6.99
C ILE A 77 -6.90 1.84 7.88
N LEU A 78 -6.99 3.06 7.41
CA LEU A 78 -6.63 4.24 8.20
C LEU A 78 -7.73 4.60 9.19
#